data_8f9658a64187164ccd887f56e513271a
#
_entry.id   8f9658a64187164ccd887f56e513271a
#
_cell.length_a   1.000
_cell.length_b   1.000
_cell.length_c   1.000
_cell.angle_alpha   90.00
_cell.angle_beta   90.00
_cell.angle_gamma   90.00
#
_symmetry.space_group_name_H-M   'P 1'
#
loop_
_entity.id
_entity.type
_entity.pdbx_description
1 polymer ?
#
loop_
_entity_poly.entity_id
_entity_poly.type
_entity_poly.pdbx_seq_one_letter_code
_entity_poly.pdbx_strand_id
1 'polypeptide(L)'
;MYCAFKSENAVKAALVDRHPRDSFTLADKLHAGFIKTKEDRDAVFNEQRRKTGVEYFDYYLLHDCGSDFYKIYNELDCFTWLKEKKEQGLVKKMGFSFHDTPELLDEILTLHPEMEFVQLQLNYLDWDSAGVQSHKCYDVAKKHGKPVFVMEPVKGGTLAQVPDTVEDLF
;
A
#
# COMPACT_ATOMS: atom_id res chain seq x y z
N MET A 1 7.92 6.51 7.92
CA MET A 1 7.99 7.70 7.01
C MET A 1 6.91 8.70 7.32
N TYR A 2 5.65 8.30 7.49
CA TYR A 2 4.58 9.21 7.86
C TYR A 2 4.82 9.85 9.24
N CYS A 3 4.36 11.09 9.44
CA CYS A 3 4.48 11.83 10.69
C CYS A 3 5.92 11.85 11.24
N ALA A 4 6.91 12.12 10.37
CA ALA A 4 8.33 12.13 10.74
C ALA A 4 8.78 10.82 11.43
N PHE A 5 8.39 9.67 10.87
CA PHE A 5 8.70 8.31 11.36
C PHE A 5 8.10 7.96 12.74
N LYS A 6 7.03 8.64 13.13
CA LYS A 6 6.35 8.41 14.42
C LYS A 6 5.07 7.58 14.31
N SER A 7 4.58 7.33 13.08
CA SER A 7 3.29 6.65 12.85
C SER A 7 3.24 5.26 13.47
N GLU A 8 4.29 4.46 13.33
CA GLU A 8 4.33 3.09 13.87
C GLU A 8 4.27 3.09 15.41
N ASN A 9 5.02 3.99 16.07
CA ASN A 9 4.95 4.13 17.54
C ASN A 9 3.58 4.64 18.00
N ALA A 10 2.95 5.54 17.24
CA ALA A 10 1.60 6.02 17.55
C ALA A 10 0.57 4.91 17.41
N VAL A 11 0.66 4.09 16.36
CA VAL A 11 -0.20 2.90 16.17
C VAL A 11 0.01 1.91 17.30
N LYS A 12 1.26 1.66 17.72
CA LYS A 12 1.54 0.82 18.88
C LYS A 12 0.77 1.30 20.10
N ALA A 13 0.97 2.54 20.49
CA ALA A 13 0.38 3.11 21.72
C ALA A 13 -1.16 3.24 21.65
N ALA A 14 -1.71 3.56 20.47
CA ALA A 14 -3.15 3.81 20.30
C ALA A 14 -3.96 2.54 20.03
N LEU A 15 -3.37 1.53 19.42
CA LEU A 15 -4.06 0.32 18.95
C LEU A 15 -3.45 -0.96 19.55
N VAL A 16 -2.17 -1.23 19.27
CA VAL A 16 -1.57 -2.54 19.55
C VAL A 16 -1.47 -2.83 21.06
N ASP A 17 -1.11 -1.84 21.85
CA ASP A 17 -1.00 -1.99 23.32
C ASP A 17 -2.37 -1.99 24.02
N ARG A 18 -3.46 -1.70 23.32
CA ARG A 18 -4.80 -1.49 23.91
C ARG A 18 -5.82 -2.53 23.50
N HIS A 19 -5.58 -3.28 22.45
CA HIS A 19 -6.54 -4.22 21.87
C HIS A 19 -5.89 -5.58 21.60
N PRO A 20 -6.65 -6.69 21.74
CA PRO A 20 -6.17 -8.01 21.35
C PRO A 20 -5.74 -8.04 19.88
N ARG A 21 -4.63 -8.74 19.58
CA ARG A 21 -4.04 -8.74 18.23
C ARG A 21 -4.99 -9.26 17.13
N ASP A 22 -5.89 -10.14 17.48
CA ASP A 22 -6.90 -10.73 16.58
C ASP A 22 -8.12 -9.84 16.35
N SER A 23 -8.26 -8.74 17.09
CA SER A 23 -9.39 -7.80 16.96
C SER A 23 -9.19 -6.72 15.91
N PHE A 24 -8.00 -6.63 15.30
CA PHE A 24 -7.70 -5.64 14.26
C PHE A 24 -6.75 -6.21 13.19
N THR A 25 -6.76 -5.56 12.03
CA THR A 25 -5.76 -5.79 10.97
C THR A 25 -4.80 -4.62 10.90
N LEU A 26 -3.52 -4.91 10.63
CA LEU A 26 -2.47 -3.89 10.52
C LEU A 26 -1.76 -4.01 9.18
N ALA A 27 -1.62 -2.87 8.51
CA ALA A 27 -0.85 -2.72 7.28
C ALA A 27 0.39 -1.86 7.50
N ASP A 28 1.49 -2.21 6.84
CA ASP A 28 2.68 -1.36 6.74
C ASP A 28 3.28 -1.46 5.33
N LYS A 29 4.28 -0.62 5.03
CA LYS A 29 4.83 -0.48 3.69
C LYS A 29 6.35 -0.38 3.70
N LEU A 30 7.00 -1.03 2.73
CA LEU A 30 8.41 -0.79 2.40
C LEU A 30 8.50 0.31 1.34
N HIS A 31 9.26 1.35 1.57
CA HIS A 31 9.48 2.41 0.60
C HIS A 31 10.88 2.34 0.01
N ALA A 32 10.98 2.32 -1.32
CA ALA A 32 12.22 2.21 -2.06
C ALA A 32 13.26 3.28 -1.70
N GLY A 33 12.83 4.50 -1.37
CA GLY A 33 13.73 5.59 -0.96
C GLY A 33 14.49 5.37 0.35
N PHE A 34 14.19 4.31 1.12
CA PHE A 34 14.87 3.98 2.38
C PHE A 34 15.70 2.71 2.30
N ILE A 35 15.80 2.09 1.14
CA ILE A 35 16.60 0.90 0.91
C ILE A 35 17.63 1.16 -0.21
N LYS A 36 18.85 0.72 -0.01
CA LYS A 36 19.94 0.81 -0.98
C LYS A 36 20.55 -0.56 -1.26
N THR A 37 20.36 -1.49 -0.35
CA THR A 37 20.87 -2.86 -0.43
C THR A 37 19.76 -3.86 -0.12
N LYS A 38 20.02 -5.13 -0.39
CA LYS A 38 19.07 -6.21 -0.05
C LYS A 38 18.91 -6.36 1.46
N GLU A 39 19.92 -6.07 2.25
CA GLU A 39 19.90 -6.12 3.72
C GLU A 39 19.01 -5.02 4.32
N ASP A 40 18.94 -3.85 3.66
CA ASP A 40 18.12 -2.73 4.13
C ASP A 40 16.61 -3.10 4.19
N ARG A 41 16.14 -4.00 3.31
CA ARG A 41 14.74 -4.47 3.32
C ARG A 41 14.40 -5.12 4.67
N ASP A 42 15.27 -6.01 5.13
CA ASP A 42 15.11 -6.70 6.41
C ASP A 42 15.28 -5.75 7.59
N ALA A 43 16.23 -4.83 7.52
CA ALA A 43 16.45 -3.82 8.55
C ALA A 43 15.22 -2.92 8.72
N VAL A 44 14.64 -2.41 7.63
CA VAL A 44 13.42 -1.59 7.66
C VAL A 44 12.24 -2.40 8.19
N PHE A 45 12.01 -3.59 7.67
CA PHE A 45 10.91 -4.47 8.08
C PHE A 45 10.96 -4.82 9.57
N ASN A 46 12.13 -5.20 10.07
CA ASN A 46 12.32 -5.55 11.48
C ASN A 46 12.14 -4.32 12.39
N GLU A 47 12.60 -3.15 11.95
CA GLU A 47 12.40 -1.91 12.70
C GLU A 47 10.92 -1.52 12.77
N GLN A 48 10.15 -1.70 11.69
CA GLN A 48 8.71 -1.48 11.69
C GLN A 48 8.00 -2.44 12.66
N ARG A 49 8.34 -3.73 12.66
CA ARG A 49 7.82 -4.70 13.63
C ARG A 49 8.15 -4.32 15.06
N ARG A 50 9.39 -3.89 15.31
CA ARG A 50 9.82 -3.43 16.64
C ARG A 50 9.02 -2.21 17.12
N LYS A 51 8.82 -1.22 16.23
CA LYS A 51 8.07 0.01 16.53
C LYS A 51 6.59 -0.23 16.73
N THR A 52 5.98 -1.05 15.91
CA THR A 52 4.56 -1.41 16.03
C THR A 52 4.30 -2.41 17.16
N GLY A 53 5.30 -3.20 17.53
CA GLY A 53 5.17 -4.22 18.57
C GLY A 53 4.42 -5.47 18.11
N VAL A 54 4.24 -5.68 16.79
CA VAL A 54 3.54 -6.85 16.25
C VAL A 54 4.51 -7.91 15.74
N GLU A 55 4.11 -9.17 15.81
CA GLU A 55 4.88 -10.29 15.27
C GLU A 55 4.75 -10.42 13.76
N TYR A 56 3.60 -10.04 13.22
CA TYR A 56 3.28 -10.08 11.78
C TYR A 56 2.40 -8.91 11.35
N PHE A 57 2.44 -8.57 10.06
CA PHE A 57 1.50 -7.67 9.41
C PHE A 57 0.41 -8.45 8.67
N ASP A 58 -0.84 -7.98 8.75
CA ASP A 58 -1.92 -8.59 7.97
C ASP A 58 -1.80 -8.22 6.50
N TYR A 59 -1.34 -7.00 6.21
CA TYR A 59 -1.08 -6.50 4.86
C TYR A 59 0.29 -5.84 4.82
N TYR A 60 1.09 -6.17 3.83
CA TYR A 60 2.36 -5.48 3.62
C TYR A 60 2.52 -5.10 2.16
N LEU A 61 2.93 -3.85 1.91
CA LEU A 61 2.95 -3.28 0.58
C LEU A 61 4.35 -2.79 0.19
N LEU A 62 4.68 -2.93 -1.11
CA LEU A 62 5.70 -2.10 -1.73
C LEU A 62 5.07 -0.73 -1.97
N HIS A 63 5.65 0.33 -1.40
CA HIS A 63 5.06 1.65 -1.38
C HIS A 63 5.35 2.40 -2.67
N ASP A 64 4.30 2.94 -3.33
CA ASP A 64 4.43 3.76 -4.52
C ASP A 64 5.22 3.04 -5.63
N CYS A 65 4.71 1.89 -6.07
CA CYS A 65 5.36 1.04 -7.06
C CYS A 65 5.17 1.59 -8.49
N GLY A 66 5.43 2.88 -8.68
CA GLY A 66 5.45 3.56 -9.98
C GLY A 66 6.83 3.53 -10.62
N SER A 67 6.98 4.18 -11.79
CA SER A 67 8.17 4.19 -12.64
C SER A 67 9.46 4.53 -11.90
N ASP A 68 9.41 5.46 -10.94
CA ASP A 68 10.58 5.90 -10.17
C ASP A 68 11.11 4.82 -9.22
N PHE A 69 10.23 4.01 -8.61
CA PHE A 69 10.58 3.04 -7.58
C PHE A 69 10.51 1.58 -8.03
N TYR A 70 9.73 1.27 -9.06
CA TYR A 70 9.60 -0.09 -9.58
C TYR A 70 10.96 -0.70 -9.96
N LYS A 71 11.82 0.08 -10.61
CA LYS A 71 13.17 -0.33 -10.93
C LYS A 71 13.98 -0.75 -9.69
N ILE A 72 13.90 0.06 -8.62
CA ILE A 72 14.63 -0.22 -7.35
C ILE A 72 14.08 -1.51 -6.71
N TYR A 73 12.76 -1.71 -6.72
CA TYR A 73 12.15 -2.94 -6.20
C TYR A 73 12.60 -4.19 -6.96
N ASN A 74 12.75 -4.10 -8.29
CA ASN A 74 13.29 -5.20 -9.11
C ASN A 74 14.78 -5.41 -8.85
N GLU A 75 15.60 -4.36 -8.88
CA GLU A 75 17.06 -4.46 -8.64
C GLU A 75 17.38 -5.04 -7.25
N LEU A 76 16.58 -4.70 -6.26
CA LEU A 76 16.72 -5.20 -4.90
C LEU A 76 15.88 -6.45 -4.62
N ASP A 77 15.24 -7.05 -5.64
CA ASP A 77 14.48 -8.30 -5.54
C ASP A 77 13.40 -8.27 -4.43
N CYS A 78 12.66 -7.15 -4.36
CA CYS A 78 11.70 -6.93 -3.28
C CYS A 78 10.43 -7.76 -3.41
N PHE A 79 10.04 -8.16 -4.62
CA PHE A 79 8.86 -9.00 -4.84
C PHE A 79 9.10 -10.41 -4.29
N THR A 80 10.22 -11.04 -4.63
CA THR A 80 10.62 -12.35 -4.10
C THR A 80 10.79 -12.29 -2.58
N TRP A 81 11.49 -11.27 -2.09
CA TRP A 81 11.66 -11.05 -0.66
C TRP A 81 10.31 -10.92 0.09
N LEU A 82 9.34 -10.21 -0.46
CA LEU A 82 8.03 -10.07 0.19
C LEU A 82 7.28 -11.40 0.21
N LYS A 83 7.40 -12.21 -0.85
CA LYS A 83 6.88 -13.57 -0.88
C LYS A 83 7.51 -14.45 0.21
N GLU A 84 8.84 -14.38 0.39
CA GLU A 84 9.54 -15.08 1.47
C GLU A 84 9.02 -14.65 2.86
N LYS A 85 8.77 -13.34 3.10
CA LYS A 85 8.16 -12.87 4.36
C LYS A 85 6.77 -13.46 4.59
N LYS A 86 6.00 -13.63 3.54
CA LYS A 86 4.70 -14.31 3.61
C LYS A 86 4.85 -15.80 3.93
N GLU A 87 5.76 -16.51 3.28
CA GLU A 87 6.05 -17.92 3.54
C GLU A 87 6.54 -18.16 4.99
N GLN A 88 7.27 -17.18 5.55
CA GLN A 88 7.68 -17.18 6.96
C GLN A 88 6.53 -16.86 7.93
N GLY A 89 5.33 -16.52 7.46
CA GLY A 89 4.19 -16.13 8.30
C GLY A 89 4.26 -14.72 8.88
N LEU A 90 5.25 -13.92 8.46
CA LEU A 90 5.45 -12.54 8.92
C LEU A 90 4.55 -11.52 8.20
N VAL A 91 3.99 -11.91 7.07
CA VAL A 91 3.03 -11.15 6.26
C VAL A 91 1.91 -12.09 5.85
N LYS A 92 0.65 -11.70 6.06
CA LYS A 92 -0.50 -12.52 5.64
C LYS A 92 -0.90 -12.27 4.19
N LYS A 93 -0.90 -11.00 3.78
CA LYS A 93 -1.28 -10.56 2.43
C LYS A 93 -0.26 -9.56 1.90
N MET A 94 0.21 -9.77 0.68
CA MET A 94 1.20 -8.93 0.04
C MET A 94 0.63 -8.20 -1.18
N GLY A 95 1.01 -6.94 -1.34
CA GLY A 95 0.56 -6.09 -2.44
C GLY A 95 1.45 -4.87 -2.63
N PHE A 96 0.95 -3.89 -3.34
CA PHE A 96 1.66 -2.63 -3.51
C PHE A 96 0.68 -1.45 -3.63
N SER A 97 1.14 -0.24 -3.35
CA SER A 97 0.42 0.99 -3.68
C SER A 97 0.96 1.56 -4.99
N PHE A 98 0.09 2.20 -5.76
CA PHE A 98 0.39 2.61 -7.11
C PHE A 98 -0.20 3.97 -7.45
N HIS A 99 0.58 4.82 -8.14
CA HIS A 99 0.25 6.18 -8.55
C HIS A 99 0.82 6.52 -9.93
N ASP A 100 0.77 5.61 -10.89
CA ASP A 100 1.34 5.80 -12.22
C ASP A 100 0.33 5.36 -13.30
N THR A 101 0.79 5.11 -14.51
CA THR A 101 -0.03 4.80 -15.68
C THR A 101 -0.64 3.39 -15.62
N PRO A 102 -1.84 3.19 -16.19
CA PRO A 102 -2.46 1.86 -16.25
C PRO A 102 -1.62 0.85 -17.05
N GLU A 103 -0.83 1.30 -18.04
CA GLU A 103 0.08 0.44 -18.81
C GLU A 103 1.16 -0.16 -17.92
N LEU A 104 1.79 0.64 -17.06
CA LEU A 104 2.77 0.15 -16.10
C LEU A 104 2.13 -0.77 -15.05
N LEU A 105 0.91 -0.47 -14.61
CA LEU A 105 0.19 -1.35 -13.69
C LEU A 105 -0.08 -2.72 -14.31
N ASP A 106 -0.49 -2.75 -15.59
CA ASP A 106 -0.73 -4.00 -16.33
C ASP A 106 0.56 -4.81 -16.48
N GLU A 107 1.68 -4.15 -16.77
CA GLU A 107 3.00 -4.77 -16.82
C GLU A 107 3.38 -5.39 -15.46
N ILE A 108 3.31 -4.61 -14.38
CA ILE A 108 3.66 -5.08 -13.03
C ILE A 108 2.81 -6.30 -12.63
N LEU A 109 1.50 -6.24 -12.82
CA LEU A 109 0.60 -7.34 -12.46
C LEU A 109 0.76 -8.58 -13.36
N THR A 110 1.25 -8.39 -14.58
CA THR A 110 1.60 -9.49 -15.50
C THR A 110 2.89 -10.19 -15.04
N LEU A 111 3.90 -9.42 -14.65
CA LEU A 111 5.21 -9.93 -14.22
C LEU A 111 5.20 -10.46 -12.77
N HIS A 112 4.33 -9.92 -11.92
CA HIS A 112 4.19 -10.27 -10.51
C HIS A 112 2.76 -10.73 -10.16
N PRO A 113 2.27 -11.83 -10.76
CA PRO A 113 0.91 -12.32 -10.52
C PRO A 113 0.69 -12.81 -9.09
N GLU A 114 1.76 -13.00 -8.31
CA GLU A 114 1.70 -13.38 -6.90
C GLU A 114 1.23 -12.23 -5.99
N MET A 115 1.26 -10.97 -6.44
CA MET A 115 0.69 -9.84 -5.68
C MET A 115 -0.81 -10.03 -5.51
N GLU A 116 -1.31 -9.89 -4.29
CA GLU A 116 -2.68 -10.29 -3.93
C GLU A 116 -3.68 -9.14 -3.96
N PHE A 117 -3.20 -7.90 -3.92
CA PHE A 117 -4.02 -6.69 -3.97
C PHE A 117 -3.21 -5.49 -4.43
N VAL A 118 -3.92 -4.46 -4.88
CA VAL A 118 -3.32 -3.16 -5.24
C VAL A 118 -4.01 -2.06 -4.43
N GLN A 119 -3.25 -1.09 -3.93
CA GLN A 119 -3.81 0.10 -3.32
C GLN A 119 -3.78 1.25 -4.33
N LEU A 120 -4.97 1.78 -4.68
CA LEU A 120 -5.16 2.84 -5.65
C LEU A 120 -5.83 4.07 -5.03
N GLN A 121 -5.49 5.26 -5.57
CA GLN A 121 -6.20 6.49 -5.28
C GLN A 121 -7.54 6.49 -6.00
N LEU A 122 -8.63 6.35 -5.26
CA LEU A 122 -9.98 6.34 -5.81
C LEU A 122 -10.87 7.31 -5.04
N ASN A 123 -11.42 8.27 -5.77
CA ASN A 123 -12.50 9.14 -5.33
C ASN A 123 -13.25 9.65 -6.56
N TYR A 124 -14.45 10.18 -6.37
CA TYR A 124 -15.32 10.58 -7.48
C TYR A 124 -14.75 11.75 -8.32
N LEU A 125 -13.90 12.60 -7.72
CA LEU A 125 -13.28 13.73 -8.44
C LEU A 125 -12.14 13.25 -9.35
N ASP A 126 -11.33 12.29 -8.89
CA ASP A 126 -10.16 11.80 -9.62
C ASP A 126 -10.50 10.63 -10.56
N TRP A 127 -11.75 10.13 -10.54
CA TRP A 127 -12.15 8.93 -11.30
C TRP A 127 -11.81 9.03 -12.78
N ASP A 128 -12.18 10.13 -13.45
CA ASP A 128 -11.90 10.39 -14.86
C ASP A 128 -10.74 11.39 -15.07
N SER A 129 -9.97 11.68 -14.03
CA SER A 129 -8.81 12.59 -14.10
C SER A 129 -7.73 12.02 -15.02
N ALA A 130 -7.33 12.79 -16.02
CA ALA A 130 -6.24 12.42 -16.93
C ALA A 130 -4.88 12.28 -16.19
N GLY A 131 -4.69 12.99 -15.09
CA GLY A 131 -3.44 12.93 -14.30
C GLY A 131 -3.37 11.76 -13.34
N VAL A 132 -4.50 11.34 -12.76
CA VAL A 132 -4.55 10.24 -11.77
C VAL A 132 -4.91 8.92 -12.43
N GLN A 133 -5.77 8.95 -13.47
CA GLN A 133 -6.23 7.80 -14.25
C GLN A 133 -6.85 6.66 -13.39
N SER A 134 -7.54 7.04 -12.31
CA SER A 134 -8.10 6.10 -11.33
C SER A 134 -8.95 5.00 -11.97
N HIS A 135 -9.88 5.37 -12.85
CA HIS A 135 -10.76 4.45 -13.56
C HIS A 135 -9.97 3.39 -14.34
N LYS A 136 -9.01 3.83 -15.13
CA LYS A 136 -8.21 2.92 -15.97
C LYS A 136 -7.35 1.97 -15.12
N CYS A 137 -6.74 2.47 -14.04
CA CYS A 137 -5.99 1.64 -13.11
C CYS A 137 -6.90 0.63 -12.38
N TYR A 138 -8.12 1.04 -12.01
CA TYR A 138 -9.12 0.14 -11.45
C TYR A 138 -9.50 -0.99 -12.42
N ASP A 139 -9.73 -0.66 -13.70
CA ASP A 139 -10.05 -1.66 -14.72
C ASP A 139 -8.91 -2.65 -14.95
N VAL A 140 -7.65 -2.17 -14.92
CA VAL A 140 -6.47 -3.06 -14.98
C VAL A 140 -6.43 -3.99 -13.77
N ALA A 141 -6.59 -3.48 -12.56
CA ALA A 141 -6.61 -4.32 -11.36
C ALA A 141 -7.71 -5.38 -11.44
N LYS A 142 -8.91 -5.00 -11.89
CA LYS A 142 -10.04 -5.89 -12.12
C LYS A 142 -9.75 -6.95 -13.19
N LYS A 143 -9.15 -6.57 -14.32
CA LYS A 143 -8.70 -7.49 -15.39
C LYS A 143 -7.80 -8.60 -14.83
N HIS A 144 -6.90 -8.26 -13.90
CA HIS A 144 -6.00 -9.21 -13.23
C HIS A 144 -6.63 -9.91 -12.02
N GLY A 145 -7.92 -9.66 -11.72
CA GLY A 145 -8.61 -10.26 -10.59
C GLY A 145 -8.08 -9.81 -9.22
N LYS A 146 -7.46 -8.61 -9.15
CA LYS A 146 -6.86 -8.09 -7.92
C LYS A 146 -7.86 -7.22 -7.16
N PRO A 147 -8.12 -7.49 -5.87
CA PRO A 147 -8.82 -6.58 -4.99
C PRO A 147 -8.13 -5.22 -4.93
N VAL A 148 -8.92 -4.15 -4.88
CA VAL A 148 -8.41 -2.78 -4.77
C VAL A 148 -8.66 -2.26 -3.36
N PHE A 149 -7.59 -1.80 -2.71
CA PHE A 149 -7.65 -1.03 -1.47
C PHE A 149 -7.68 0.44 -1.84
N VAL A 150 -8.69 1.14 -1.36
CA VAL A 150 -8.86 2.57 -1.66
C VAL A 150 -7.97 3.41 -0.75
N MET A 151 -7.21 4.33 -1.35
CA MET A 151 -6.56 5.43 -0.65
C MET A 151 -7.08 6.77 -1.18
N GLU A 152 -6.93 7.83 -0.40
CA GLU A 152 -7.40 9.18 -0.72
C GLU A 152 -8.93 9.28 -1.04
N PRO A 153 -9.82 8.54 -0.34
CA PRO A 153 -11.25 8.55 -0.67
C PRO A 153 -11.88 9.93 -0.51
N VAL A 154 -11.31 10.79 0.34
CA VAL A 154 -11.75 12.17 0.57
C VAL A 154 -10.70 13.22 0.19
N LYS A 155 -9.66 12.83 -0.59
CA LYS A 155 -8.62 13.70 -1.13
C LYS A 155 -8.03 14.66 -0.08
N GLY A 156 -7.47 14.08 1.00
CA GLY A 156 -6.89 14.84 2.10
C GLY A 156 -7.88 15.71 2.87
N GLY A 157 -9.19 15.40 2.79
CA GLY A 157 -10.27 16.15 3.42
C GLY A 157 -10.98 17.14 2.49
N THR A 158 -10.46 17.41 1.30
CA THR A 158 -11.08 18.34 0.32
C THR A 158 -12.51 17.92 -0.05
N LEU A 159 -12.77 16.62 -0.10
CA LEU A 159 -14.08 16.05 -0.45
C LEU A 159 -14.95 15.72 0.77
N ALA A 160 -14.54 16.13 1.97
CA ALA A 160 -15.32 15.90 3.18
C ALA A 160 -16.49 16.89 3.32
N GLN A 161 -16.44 18.02 2.63
CA GLN A 161 -17.51 18.99 2.55
C GLN A 161 -17.99 19.06 1.10
N VAL A 162 -19.22 18.65 0.88
CA VAL A 162 -19.87 18.73 -0.43
C VAL A 162 -20.92 19.84 -0.42
N PRO A 163 -21.22 20.48 -1.57
CA PRO A 163 -22.35 21.43 -1.67
C PRO A 163 -23.68 20.75 -1.33
N ASP A 164 -24.61 21.49 -0.73
CA ASP A 164 -25.93 20.99 -0.34
C ASP A 164 -26.65 20.26 -1.49
N THR A 165 -26.45 20.70 -2.72
CA THR A 165 -27.01 20.06 -3.93
C THR A 165 -26.45 18.66 -4.20
N VAL A 166 -25.39 18.27 -3.58
CA VAL A 166 -24.73 16.96 -3.74
C VAL A 166 -24.94 16.10 -2.49
N GLU A 167 -25.21 16.72 -1.34
CA GLU A 167 -25.41 16.02 -0.05
C GLU A 167 -26.55 15.02 -0.13
N ASP A 168 -27.63 15.35 -0.85
CA ASP A 168 -28.80 14.49 -1.05
C ASP A 168 -28.52 13.23 -1.90
N LEU A 169 -27.32 13.10 -2.50
CA LEU A 169 -26.91 11.94 -3.31
C LEU A 169 -26.22 10.86 -2.48
N PHE A 170 -25.89 11.15 -1.22
CA PHE A 170 -25.25 10.24 -0.26
C PHE A 170 -26.20 9.88 0.87
#